data_1cb8093fb33ca86bf18b8da788bd1ed7
#
_entry.id   1cb8093fb33ca86bf18b8da788bd1ed7
#
_cell.length_a   1.000
_cell.length_b   1.000
_cell.length_c   1.000
_cell.angle_alpha   90.00
_cell.angle_beta   90.00
_cell.angle_gamma   90.00
#
_symmetry.space_group_name_H-M   'P 1'
#
loop_
_entity.id
_entity.type
_entity.pdbx_description
1 polymer ?
#
loop_
_entity_poly.entity_id
_entity_poly.type
_entity_poly.pdbx_seq_one_letter_code
_entity_poly.pdbx_strand_id
1 'polypeptide(L)'
;GEAPALHDGAFDASYAWELHHLLNDIAQGRKSAADLRAYVARDSAAMPREAFRLMFTSNHDENSWAGTEFERMGDAARVMALLTFTLPNGQPLVYTGQEMGFDHRFEFFEKDPVPAWEHNGFTDFYTALIRLRHENPALAAGERGGQAAYPLGERTPDGLMLFSRTAGGNEVTVAANLSAE
;
A
#
# COMPACT_ATOMS: atom_id res chain seq x y z
N GLY A 1 4.30 -16.11 -9.47
CA GLY A 1 4.57 -15.60 -8.15
C GLY A 1 5.95 -14.98 -8.03
N GLU A 2 6.03 -13.91 -7.33
CA GLU A 2 7.24 -13.17 -7.03
C GLU A 2 8.13 -14.05 -6.13
N ALA A 3 9.16 -14.64 -6.72
CA ALA A 3 9.94 -15.68 -6.06
C ALA A 3 10.82 -15.08 -4.93
N PRO A 4 10.63 -15.46 -3.66
CA PRO A 4 11.49 -15.03 -2.55
C PRO A 4 12.98 -15.31 -2.80
N ALA A 5 13.29 -16.37 -3.54
CA ALA A 5 14.66 -16.74 -3.92
C ALA A 5 15.40 -15.66 -4.73
N LEU A 6 14.71 -14.77 -5.43
CA LEU A 6 15.33 -13.64 -6.12
C LEU A 6 15.87 -12.58 -5.17
N HIS A 7 15.41 -12.56 -3.92
CA HIS A 7 15.88 -11.65 -2.88
C HIS A 7 17.04 -12.20 -2.06
N ASP A 8 17.46 -13.45 -2.31
CA ASP A 8 18.64 -14.03 -1.70
C ASP A 8 19.90 -13.55 -2.47
N GLY A 9 20.34 -12.34 -2.14
CA GLY A 9 21.56 -11.73 -2.66
C GLY A 9 21.49 -11.14 -4.08
N ALA A 10 20.31 -11.13 -4.74
CA ALA A 10 20.18 -10.60 -6.09
C ALA A 10 19.40 -9.28 -6.17
N PHE A 11 18.29 -9.15 -5.46
CA PHE A 11 17.44 -7.96 -5.47
C PHE A 11 17.03 -7.55 -4.07
N ASP A 12 17.06 -6.25 -3.79
CA ASP A 12 16.60 -5.67 -2.52
C ASP A 12 15.08 -5.49 -2.48
N ALA A 13 14.46 -5.30 -3.64
CA ALA A 13 13.04 -5.00 -3.74
C ALA A 13 12.37 -5.67 -4.94
N SER A 14 11.07 -5.89 -4.83
CA SER A 14 10.19 -6.27 -5.94
C SER A 14 8.84 -5.58 -5.84
N TYR A 15 8.13 -5.46 -6.97
CA TYR A 15 6.77 -4.93 -7.00
C TYR A 15 5.80 -5.84 -6.25
N ALA A 16 4.89 -5.24 -5.48
CA ALA A 16 3.85 -5.94 -4.73
C ALA A 16 2.60 -6.20 -5.59
N TRP A 17 2.74 -6.90 -6.72
CA TRP A 17 1.62 -7.13 -7.65
C TRP A 17 0.46 -7.89 -7.01
N GLU A 18 0.75 -8.92 -6.21
CA GLU A 18 -0.29 -9.68 -5.52
C GLU A 18 -1.07 -8.78 -4.55
N LEU A 19 -0.36 -7.92 -3.78
CA LEU A 19 -1.02 -6.95 -2.91
C LEU A 19 -1.86 -5.95 -3.72
N HIS A 20 -1.32 -5.43 -4.82
CA HIS A 20 -2.04 -4.50 -5.68
C HIS A 20 -3.38 -5.07 -6.16
N HIS A 21 -3.38 -6.30 -6.68
CA HIS A 21 -4.62 -6.97 -7.09
C HIS A 21 -5.56 -7.21 -5.91
N LEU A 22 -5.02 -7.62 -4.76
CA LEU A 22 -5.82 -7.83 -3.54
C LEU A 22 -6.48 -6.53 -3.05
N LEU A 23 -5.78 -5.40 -3.06
CA LEU A 23 -6.35 -4.10 -2.68
C LEU A 23 -7.49 -3.69 -3.63
N ASN A 24 -7.34 -3.92 -4.94
CA ASN A 24 -8.43 -3.71 -5.90
C ASN A 24 -9.62 -4.63 -5.62
N ASP A 25 -9.39 -5.90 -5.32
CA ASP A 25 -10.45 -6.87 -5.00
C ASP A 25 -11.19 -6.50 -3.71
N ILE A 26 -10.49 -6.00 -2.70
CA ILE A 26 -11.09 -5.52 -1.45
C ILE A 26 -11.94 -4.27 -1.73
N ALA A 27 -11.40 -3.29 -2.45
CA ALA A 27 -12.13 -2.06 -2.80
C ALA A 27 -13.42 -2.34 -3.57
N GLN A 28 -13.45 -3.41 -4.34
CA GLN A 28 -14.60 -3.85 -5.13
C GLN A 28 -15.49 -4.89 -4.40
N GLY A 29 -15.23 -5.15 -3.12
CA GLY A 29 -16.02 -6.07 -2.30
C GLY A 29 -15.87 -7.56 -2.64
N ARG A 30 -14.88 -7.95 -3.44
CA ARG A 30 -14.61 -9.35 -3.80
C ARG A 30 -13.77 -10.08 -2.74
N LYS A 31 -13.04 -9.35 -1.94
CA LYS A 31 -12.16 -9.80 -0.86
C LYS A 31 -12.38 -8.95 0.38
N SER A 32 -11.79 -9.34 1.51
CA SER A 32 -11.97 -8.69 2.80
C SER A 32 -10.64 -8.35 3.48
N ALA A 33 -10.70 -7.66 4.61
CA ALA A 33 -9.51 -7.42 5.45
C ALA A 33 -8.94 -8.72 6.01
N ALA A 34 -9.73 -9.79 6.14
CA ALA A 34 -9.22 -11.11 6.51
C ALA A 34 -8.25 -11.67 5.45
N ASP A 35 -8.58 -11.52 4.15
CA ASP A 35 -7.69 -11.90 3.05
C ASP A 35 -6.40 -11.08 3.09
N LEU A 36 -6.48 -9.78 3.42
CA LEU A 36 -5.31 -8.92 3.55
C LEU A 36 -4.40 -9.35 4.72
N ARG A 37 -5.00 -9.67 5.88
CA ARG A 37 -4.23 -10.22 7.03
C ARG A 37 -3.51 -11.52 6.66
N ALA A 38 -4.19 -12.42 5.94
CA ALA A 38 -3.61 -13.68 5.48
C ALA A 38 -2.45 -13.44 4.47
N TYR A 39 -2.61 -12.48 3.56
CA TYR A 39 -1.54 -12.06 2.65
C TYR A 39 -0.33 -11.55 3.43
N VAL A 40 -0.51 -10.60 4.36
CA VAL A 40 0.59 -10.01 5.15
C VAL A 40 1.33 -11.08 5.94
N ALA A 41 0.62 -12.01 6.58
CA ALA A 41 1.25 -13.11 7.34
C ALA A 41 2.10 -14.01 6.44
N ARG A 42 1.56 -14.40 5.27
CA ARG A 42 2.26 -15.25 4.30
C ARG A 42 3.48 -14.55 3.69
N ASP A 43 3.33 -13.31 3.24
CA ASP A 43 4.41 -12.54 2.61
C ASP A 43 5.55 -12.27 3.61
N SER A 44 5.21 -11.86 4.84
CA SER A 44 6.21 -11.63 5.91
C SER A 44 6.97 -12.90 6.32
N ALA A 45 6.34 -14.07 6.19
CA ALA A 45 6.99 -15.35 6.48
C ALA A 45 7.89 -15.84 5.34
N ALA A 46 7.56 -15.45 4.09
CA ALA A 46 8.27 -15.92 2.90
C ALA A 46 9.44 -15.03 2.48
N MET A 47 9.37 -13.71 2.78
CA MET A 47 10.37 -12.74 2.35
C MET A 47 11.55 -12.68 3.31
N PRO A 48 12.80 -12.60 2.80
CA PRO A 48 13.96 -12.23 3.61
C PRO A 48 13.71 -10.88 4.32
N ARG A 49 14.23 -10.73 5.52
CA ARG A 49 13.96 -9.53 6.32
C ARG A 49 14.57 -8.26 5.78
N GLU A 50 15.63 -8.39 5.01
CA GLU A 50 16.34 -7.28 4.35
C GLU A 50 15.55 -6.77 3.14
N ALA A 51 14.79 -7.65 2.49
CA ALA A 51 14.03 -7.33 1.29
C ALA A 51 12.73 -6.61 1.60
N PHE A 52 12.22 -5.86 0.62
CA PHE A 52 10.95 -5.15 0.75
C PHE A 52 10.15 -5.17 -0.55
N ARG A 53 8.86 -4.85 -0.42
CA ARG A 53 7.92 -4.72 -1.53
C ARG A 53 7.75 -3.26 -1.92
N LEU A 54 7.77 -2.94 -3.20
CA LEU A 54 7.28 -1.67 -3.72
C LEU A 54 5.75 -1.76 -3.80
N MET A 55 5.07 -1.09 -2.86
CA MET A 55 3.62 -1.13 -2.70
C MET A 55 2.97 0.07 -3.38
N PHE A 56 1.88 -0.15 -4.11
CA PHE A 56 1.24 0.89 -4.92
C PHE A 56 -0.26 0.63 -5.11
N THR A 57 -1.00 1.71 -5.29
CA THR A 57 -2.39 1.69 -5.78
C THR A 57 -2.46 1.94 -7.28
N SER A 58 -1.46 2.62 -7.85
CA SER A 58 -1.30 2.85 -9.28
C SER A 58 0.17 2.90 -9.68
N ASN A 59 0.46 2.66 -10.94
CA ASN A 59 1.73 2.84 -11.61
C ASN A 59 1.49 3.14 -13.10
N HIS A 60 2.55 3.26 -13.91
CA HIS A 60 2.43 3.60 -15.32
C HIS A 60 1.67 2.53 -16.13
N ASP A 61 1.79 1.25 -15.79
CA ASP A 61 1.04 0.18 -16.47
C ASP A 61 -0.43 0.21 -16.05
N GLU A 62 -0.70 0.17 -14.75
CA GLU A 62 -2.06 0.09 -14.23
C GLU A 62 -2.89 1.33 -14.59
N ASN A 63 -2.31 2.53 -14.48
CA ASN A 63 -3.01 3.75 -14.83
C ASN A 63 -3.46 3.75 -16.30
N SER A 64 -2.55 3.43 -17.21
CA SER A 64 -2.82 3.50 -18.66
C SER A 64 -3.71 2.35 -19.14
N TRP A 65 -3.47 1.11 -18.65
CA TRP A 65 -4.12 -0.08 -19.19
C TRP A 65 -5.34 -0.53 -18.39
N ALA A 66 -5.32 -0.41 -17.08
CA ALA A 66 -6.39 -0.90 -16.20
C ALA A 66 -7.32 0.21 -15.68
N GLY A 67 -6.90 1.46 -15.79
CA GLY A 67 -7.63 2.63 -15.32
C GLY A 67 -7.01 3.29 -14.09
N THR A 68 -7.51 4.48 -13.77
CA THR A 68 -7.06 5.22 -12.59
C THR A 68 -7.42 4.47 -11.31
N GLU A 69 -6.78 4.81 -10.19
CA GLU A 69 -7.16 4.27 -8.88
C GLU A 69 -8.60 4.61 -8.50
N PHE A 70 -9.11 5.76 -8.97
CA PHE A 70 -10.50 6.16 -8.71
C PHE A 70 -11.50 5.30 -9.48
N GLU A 71 -11.22 4.97 -10.74
CA GLU A 71 -12.05 4.05 -11.54
C GLU A 71 -12.05 2.63 -10.96
N ARG A 72 -10.90 2.18 -10.41
CA ARG A 72 -10.74 0.82 -9.90
C ARG A 72 -11.20 0.65 -8.46
N MET A 73 -11.00 1.66 -7.62
CA MET A 73 -11.19 1.59 -6.16
C MET A 73 -12.25 2.55 -5.63
N GLY A 74 -12.72 3.53 -6.42
CA GLY A 74 -13.71 4.52 -5.98
C GLY A 74 -13.30 5.24 -4.70
N ASP A 75 -14.23 5.36 -3.76
CA ASP A 75 -14.01 6.03 -2.47
C ASP A 75 -12.96 5.33 -1.60
N ALA A 76 -12.69 4.05 -1.85
CA ALA A 76 -11.68 3.29 -1.13
C ALA A 76 -10.22 3.66 -1.52
N ALA A 77 -10.00 4.43 -2.59
CA ALA A 77 -8.66 4.76 -3.08
C ALA A 77 -7.75 5.33 -1.98
N ARG A 78 -8.26 6.23 -1.13
CA ARG A 78 -7.48 6.82 -0.03
C ARG A 78 -7.09 5.80 1.04
N VAL A 79 -8.00 4.93 1.46
CA VAL A 79 -7.68 3.92 2.47
C VAL A 79 -6.73 2.87 1.93
N MET A 80 -6.83 2.51 0.65
CA MET A 80 -5.87 1.61 -0.01
C MET A 80 -4.49 2.26 -0.12
N ALA A 81 -4.41 3.55 -0.46
CA ALA A 81 -3.16 4.29 -0.43
C ALA A 81 -2.54 4.32 0.98
N LEU A 82 -3.32 4.61 2.04
CA LEU A 82 -2.85 4.57 3.44
C LEU A 82 -2.22 3.20 3.77
N LEU A 83 -2.84 2.11 3.33
CA LEU A 83 -2.31 0.76 3.57
C LEU A 83 -0.96 0.54 2.88
N THR A 84 -0.70 1.09 1.69
CA THR A 84 0.62 1.00 1.04
C THR A 84 1.72 1.71 1.83
N PHE A 85 1.39 2.74 2.61
CA PHE A 85 2.31 3.47 3.48
C PHE A 85 2.57 2.79 4.82
N THR A 86 1.64 1.95 5.28
CA THR A 86 1.63 1.46 6.66
C THR A 86 1.86 -0.03 6.82
N LEU A 87 1.56 -0.84 5.80
CA LEU A 87 1.80 -2.30 5.84
C LEU A 87 3.30 -2.63 6.04
N PRO A 88 3.62 -3.76 6.70
CA PRO A 88 5.00 -4.16 6.93
C PRO A 88 5.73 -4.51 5.63
N ASN A 89 7.07 -4.44 5.68
CA ASN A 89 7.96 -4.78 4.57
C ASN A 89 7.71 -4.01 3.26
N GLY A 90 7.01 -2.87 3.32
CA GLY A 90 6.63 -2.09 2.14
C GLY A 90 7.34 -0.76 2.02
N GLN A 91 7.65 -0.38 0.79
CA GLN A 91 8.01 0.97 0.38
C GLN A 91 6.90 1.47 -0.54
N PRO A 92 6.18 2.56 -0.19
CA PRO A 92 5.12 3.08 -1.03
C PRO A 92 5.68 3.70 -2.31
N LEU A 93 4.98 3.50 -3.41
CA LEU A 93 5.14 4.23 -4.66
C LEU A 93 3.92 5.13 -4.85
N VAL A 94 4.15 6.40 -5.08
CA VAL A 94 3.13 7.37 -5.51
C VAL A 94 3.36 7.64 -6.98
N TYR A 95 2.38 7.31 -7.82
CA TYR A 95 2.46 7.55 -9.25
C TYR A 95 2.05 8.98 -9.59
N THR A 96 2.54 9.48 -10.73
CA THR A 96 2.32 10.84 -11.24
C THR A 96 0.86 11.29 -11.11
N GLY A 97 0.66 12.40 -10.40
CA GLY A 97 -0.66 13.05 -10.24
C GLY A 97 -1.51 12.49 -9.09
N GLN A 98 -1.18 11.35 -8.49
CA GLN A 98 -1.91 10.83 -7.33
C GLN A 98 -1.93 11.80 -6.17
N GLU A 99 -0.82 12.49 -5.92
CA GLU A 99 -0.66 13.47 -4.85
C GLU A 99 -1.56 14.70 -4.97
N MET A 100 -2.21 14.86 -6.10
CA MET A 100 -3.23 15.90 -6.31
C MET A 100 -4.60 15.34 -6.71
N GLY A 101 -4.76 14.00 -6.70
CA GLY A 101 -6.00 13.34 -7.07
C GLY A 101 -6.35 13.50 -8.56
N PHE A 102 -5.34 13.49 -9.42
CA PHE A 102 -5.52 13.65 -10.86
C PHE A 102 -6.10 12.36 -11.47
N ASP A 103 -7.42 12.40 -11.72
CA ASP A 103 -8.16 11.27 -12.28
C ASP A 103 -8.07 11.27 -13.81
N HIS A 104 -6.91 10.80 -14.31
CA HIS A 104 -6.62 10.76 -15.74
C HIS A 104 -5.81 9.51 -16.10
N ARG A 105 -6.22 8.80 -17.15
CA ARG A 105 -5.45 7.72 -17.75
C ARG A 105 -4.43 8.30 -18.70
N PHE A 106 -3.14 8.21 -18.35
CA PHE A 106 -2.08 8.68 -19.21
C PHE A 106 -1.93 7.83 -20.48
N GLU A 107 -1.68 8.49 -21.59
CA GLU A 107 -1.29 7.84 -22.84
C GLU A 107 0.07 7.18 -22.69
N PHE A 108 0.12 5.85 -22.83
CA PHE A 108 1.32 5.08 -22.43
C PHE A 108 2.57 5.40 -23.28
N PHE A 109 2.39 5.63 -24.58
CA PHE A 109 3.50 5.85 -25.52
C PHE A 109 3.63 7.30 -26.00
N GLU A 110 2.73 8.19 -25.57
CA GLU A 110 2.67 9.56 -26.04
C GLU A 110 3.06 10.55 -24.95
N LYS A 111 3.30 11.78 -25.35
CA LYS A 111 3.50 12.88 -24.41
C LYS A 111 2.14 13.33 -23.87
N ASP A 112 1.87 12.98 -22.63
CA ASP A 112 0.64 13.31 -21.93
C ASP A 112 0.96 14.00 -20.59
N PRO A 113 1.08 15.33 -20.56
CA PRO A 113 1.51 16.05 -19.38
C PRO A 113 0.37 16.27 -18.39
N VAL A 114 0.69 16.32 -17.10
CA VAL A 114 -0.20 16.90 -16.09
C VAL A 114 -0.40 18.38 -16.41
N PRO A 115 -1.63 18.85 -16.64
CA PRO A 115 -1.87 20.21 -17.15
C PRO A 115 -1.55 21.31 -16.13
N ALA A 116 -1.75 21.01 -14.84
CA ALA A 116 -1.45 21.91 -13.72
C ALA A 116 -1.20 21.11 -12.45
N TRP A 117 -0.31 21.61 -11.60
CA TRP A 117 -0.04 21.05 -10.27
C TRP A 117 -0.71 21.95 -9.23
N GLU A 118 -1.85 21.50 -8.70
CA GLU A 118 -2.64 22.28 -7.75
C GLU A 118 -2.62 21.63 -6.37
N HIS A 119 -2.42 22.48 -5.34
CA HIS A 119 -2.53 22.04 -3.97
C HIS A 119 -4.00 21.82 -3.58
N ASN A 120 -4.33 20.66 -3.05
CA ASN A 120 -5.69 20.31 -2.63
C ASN A 120 -5.69 19.28 -1.50
N GLY A 121 -6.86 18.75 -1.13
CA GLY A 121 -7.00 17.76 -0.06
C GLY A 121 -6.28 16.44 -0.30
N PHE A 122 -5.95 16.06 -1.54
CA PHE A 122 -5.08 14.91 -1.81
C PHE A 122 -3.61 15.24 -1.53
N THR A 123 -3.17 16.45 -1.87
CA THR A 123 -1.82 16.93 -1.54
C THR A 123 -1.59 16.92 -0.02
N ASP A 124 -2.58 17.41 0.76
CA ASP A 124 -2.52 17.34 2.21
C ASP A 124 -2.48 15.90 2.73
N PHE A 125 -3.30 15.03 2.17
CA PHE A 125 -3.36 13.62 2.53
C PHE A 125 -2.02 12.89 2.28
N TYR A 126 -1.45 13.00 1.08
CA TYR A 126 -0.16 12.36 0.78
C TYR A 126 1.00 12.99 1.56
N THR A 127 0.97 14.31 1.77
CA THR A 127 1.93 14.99 2.63
C THR A 127 1.90 14.42 4.06
N ALA A 128 0.70 14.23 4.62
CA ALA A 128 0.53 13.63 5.94
C ALA A 128 1.03 12.18 6.01
N LEU A 129 0.76 11.36 4.98
CA LEU A 129 1.25 9.97 4.92
C LEU A 129 2.77 9.88 4.80
N ILE A 130 3.38 10.72 3.95
CA ILE A 130 4.83 10.80 3.79
C ILE A 130 5.48 11.20 5.13
N ARG A 131 4.93 12.24 5.76
CA ARG A 131 5.41 12.71 7.06
C ARG A 131 5.27 11.65 8.14
N LEU A 132 4.09 11.02 8.26
CA LEU A 132 3.85 9.91 9.19
C LEU A 132 4.93 8.83 9.03
N ARG A 133 5.23 8.44 7.80
CA ARG A 133 6.24 7.41 7.54
C ARG A 133 7.65 7.85 7.90
N HIS A 134 8.03 9.09 7.59
CA HIS A 134 9.37 9.63 7.89
C HIS A 134 9.62 9.82 9.40
N GLU A 135 8.59 10.22 10.14
CA GLU A 135 8.68 10.48 11.57
C GLU A 135 8.59 9.21 12.43
N ASN A 136 8.17 8.04 11.84
CA ASN A 136 7.94 6.82 12.60
C ASN A 136 8.81 5.66 12.10
N PRO A 137 9.91 5.34 12.80
CA PRO A 137 10.78 4.21 12.48
C PRO A 137 10.04 2.86 12.37
N ALA A 138 8.95 2.69 13.12
CA ALA A 138 8.10 1.50 13.05
C ALA A 138 7.58 1.24 11.63
N LEU A 139 7.41 2.30 10.80
CA LEU A 139 6.91 2.19 9.42
C LEU A 139 8.02 2.00 8.37
N ALA A 140 9.28 1.92 8.76
CA ALA A 140 10.36 1.66 7.81
C ALA A 140 10.17 0.33 7.07
N ALA A 141 10.75 0.22 5.88
CA ALA A 141 10.79 -1.01 5.10
C ALA A 141 11.89 -1.96 5.57
N GLY A 142 11.77 -3.23 5.23
CA GLY A 142 12.74 -4.26 5.52
C GLY A 142 12.99 -4.47 7.02
N GLU A 143 14.19 -4.87 7.37
CA GLU A 143 14.56 -5.22 8.76
C GLU A 143 14.47 -4.08 9.77
N ARG A 144 14.54 -2.83 9.31
CA ARG A 144 14.48 -1.63 10.16
C ARG A 144 13.08 -1.32 10.68
N GLY A 145 12.05 -1.82 9.99
CA GLY A 145 10.66 -1.58 10.35
C GLY A 145 10.08 -2.64 11.28
N GLY A 146 8.96 -2.31 11.93
CA GLY A 146 8.19 -3.24 12.74
C GLY A 146 7.38 -4.21 11.88
N GLN A 147 7.29 -5.47 12.32
CA GLN A 147 6.31 -6.41 11.76
C GLN A 147 4.91 -6.12 12.29
N ALA A 148 3.88 -6.59 11.59
CA ALA A 148 2.50 -6.40 12.05
C ALA A 148 2.19 -7.30 13.26
N ALA A 149 1.69 -6.67 14.33
CA ALA A 149 1.06 -7.36 15.46
C ALA A 149 -0.45 -7.09 15.43
N TYR A 150 -1.25 -8.13 15.63
CA TYR A 150 -2.71 -8.06 15.56
C TYR A 150 -3.31 -8.13 16.97
N PRO A 151 -3.68 -7.00 17.59
CA PRO A 151 -4.06 -6.96 19.01
C PRO A 151 -5.35 -7.71 19.34
N LEU A 152 -6.24 -7.89 18.37
CA LEU A 152 -7.49 -8.65 18.55
C LEU A 152 -7.34 -10.14 18.15
N GLY A 153 -6.26 -10.50 17.46
CA GLY A 153 -6.04 -11.85 16.95
C GLY A 153 -7.23 -12.35 16.11
N GLU A 154 -7.69 -13.58 16.40
CA GLU A 154 -8.83 -14.21 15.70
C GLU A 154 -10.18 -13.50 15.94
N ARG A 155 -10.27 -12.62 16.92
CA ARG A 155 -11.48 -11.83 17.20
C ARG A 155 -11.63 -10.62 16.29
N THR A 156 -10.67 -10.38 15.40
CA THR A 156 -10.75 -9.24 14.47
C THR A 156 -11.87 -9.46 13.45
N PRO A 157 -12.85 -8.55 13.34
CA PRO A 157 -13.89 -8.63 12.30
C PRO A 157 -13.30 -8.71 10.89
N ASP A 158 -13.98 -9.40 9.99
CA ASP A 158 -13.51 -9.64 8.62
C ASP A 158 -13.31 -8.34 7.82
N GLY A 159 -14.13 -7.32 8.07
CA GLY A 159 -14.00 -6.00 7.43
C GLY A 159 -12.98 -5.07 8.08
N LEU A 160 -12.38 -5.43 9.23
CA LEU A 160 -11.45 -4.56 9.95
C LEU A 160 -9.99 -4.96 9.71
N MET A 161 -9.18 -4.05 9.21
CA MET A 161 -7.72 -4.15 9.24
C MET A 161 -7.20 -3.36 10.45
N LEU A 162 -6.86 -4.07 11.54
CA LEU A 162 -6.31 -3.50 12.77
C LEU A 162 -4.97 -4.18 13.08
N PHE A 163 -3.91 -3.40 13.10
CA PHE A 163 -2.58 -3.89 13.45
C PHE A 163 -1.73 -2.78 14.08
N SER A 164 -0.70 -3.16 14.83
CA SER A 164 0.35 -2.25 15.25
C SER A 164 1.72 -2.71 14.74
N ARG A 165 2.62 -1.75 14.55
CA ARG A 165 4.03 -1.96 14.20
C ARG A 165 4.90 -1.25 15.21
N THR A 166 5.94 -1.93 15.69
CA THR A 166 6.85 -1.38 16.72
C THR A 166 8.31 -1.56 16.29
N ALA A 167 9.08 -0.48 16.31
CA ALA A 167 10.52 -0.51 16.10
C ALA A 167 11.20 0.66 16.82
N GLY A 168 12.36 0.43 17.41
CA GLY A 168 13.17 1.48 18.05
C GLY A 168 12.45 2.27 19.17
N GLY A 169 11.51 1.64 19.87
CA GLY A 169 10.70 2.30 20.91
C GLY A 169 9.55 3.16 20.36
N ASN A 170 9.35 3.16 19.06
CA ASN A 170 8.22 3.81 18.38
C ASN A 170 7.15 2.77 18.04
N GLU A 171 5.87 3.10 18.24
CA GLU A 171 4.73 2.27 17.90
C GLU A 171 3.72 3.06 17.07
N VAL A 172 3.23 2.45 15.99
CA VAL A 172 2.14 2.97 15.17
C VAL A 172 1.03 1.94 15.10
N THR A 173 -0.17 2.32 15.48
CA THR A 173 -1.37 1.49 15.33
C THR A 173 -2.21 2.01 14.17
N VAL A 174 -2.62 1.09 13.31
CA VAL A 174 -3.46 1.35 12.12
C VAL A 174 -4.79 0.64 12.29
N ALA A 175 -5.89 1.39 12.13
CA ALA A 175 -7.23 0.85 12.05
C ALA A 175 -7.89 1.34 10.76
N ALA A 176 -8.29 0.41 9.90
CA ALA A 176 -8.97 0.71 8.64
C ALA A 176 -10.21 -0.16 8.50
N ASN A 177 -11.37 0.48 8.32
CA ASN A 177 -12.59 -0.21 7.92
C ASN A 177 -12.54 -0.45 6.42
N LEU A 178 -12.54 -1.72 6.04
CA LEU A 178 -12.53 -2.19 4.65
C LEU A 178 -13.85 -2.91 4.29
N SER A 179 -14.89 -2.76 5.12
CA SER A 179 -16.23 -3.23 4.78
C SER A 179 -16.92 -2.26 3.82
N ALA A 180 -17.90 -2.76 3.08
CA ALA A 180 -18.74 -1.96 2.19
C ALA A 180 -19.87 -1.21 2.95
N GLU A 181 -19.92 -1.32 4.28
CA GLU A 181 -20.92 -0.72 5.16
C GLU A 181 -20.38 0.49 5.92
#